data_f0e3b5ba87b8a4098aa10b2ae1b61ed1
#
_entry.id   f0e3b5ba87b8a4098aa10b2ae1b61ed1
#
_cell.length_a   1.000
_cell.length_b   1.000
_cell.length_c   1.000
_cell.angle_alpha   90.00
_cell.angle_beta   90.00
_cell.angle_gamma   90.00
#
_symmetry.space_group_name_H-M   'P 1'
#
loop_
_entity.id
_entity.type
_entity.pdbx_description
1 polymer ?
#
loop_
_entity_poly.entity_id
_entity_poly.type
_entity_poly.pdbx_seq_one_letter_code
_entity_poly.pdbx_strand_id
1 'polypeptide(L)'
;VPLFGEYNEKGERIKKGLIIFLENKDNPTSVRNWLMAYAKTNGEFIYKTSIKDGVTFNRLIGYKPFNPDKFVIIITDHLRKLLPERGFKMKETVDKFSEYAVEFRNVCKFTFVHIIHLNRSISDISRRQFDDDKLFPQSDDIKETGNYIFTMFNPNDDKFNLKKHFGTILRTPQGALIYPNLRTIHLVESRHCFCPQHFRVNMIGETKKFTEVIIKK
;
A
#
# COMPACT_ATOMS: atom_id res chain seq x y z
N VAL A 1 3.46 -23.25 7.09
CA VAL A 1 4.72 -22.62 6.65
C VAL A 1 4.97 -21.41 7.53
N PRO A 2 6.15 -21.27 8.19
CA PRO A 2 6.44 -20.12 9.01
C PRO A 2 6.51 -18.84 8.19
N LEU A 3 6.01 -17.72 8.75
CA LEU A 3 5.94 -16.42 8.05
C LEU A 3 7.31 -15.94 7.56
N PHE A 4 8.35 -16.08 8.38
CA PHE A 4 9.68 -15.56 8.10
C PHE A 4 10.68 -16.62 7.62
N GLY A 5 10.29 -17.88 7.50
CA GLY A 5 11.15 -19.01 7.21
C GLY A 5 11.68 -19.71 8.44
N GLU A 6 12.43 -20.76 8.21
CA GLU A 6 13.11 -21.53 9.27
C GLU A 6 14.63 -21.29 9.16
N TYR A 7 15.28 -21.16 10.29
CA TYR A 7 16.72 -20.93 10.38
C TYR A 7 17.33 -22.03 11.28
N ASN A 8 18.56 -22.45 10.95
CA ASN A 8 19.30 -23.37 11.81
C ASN A 8 19.92 -22.64 13.02
N GLU A 9 20.57 -23.39 13.90
CA GLU A 9 21.25 -22.85 15.09
C GLU A 9 22.37 -21.85 14.76
N LYS A 10 22.89 -21.88 13.53
CA LYS A 10 23.91 -20.94 13.03
C LYS A 10 23.31 -19.68 12.40
N GLY A 11 21.95 -19.53 12.39
CA GLY A 11 21.25 -18.43 11.76
C GLY A 11 21.15 -18.53 10.24
N GLU A 12 21.53 -19.66 9.63
CA GLU A 12 21.40 -19.87 8.19
C GLU A 12 19.97 -20.28 7.85
N ARG A 13 19.43 -19.71 6.77
CA ARG A 13 18.05 -19.94 6.35
C ARG A 13 17.89 -21.30 5.69
N ILE A 14 17.23 -22.25 6.36
CA ILE A 14 16.99 -23.61 5.86
C ILE A 14 15.67 -23.74 5.10
N LYS A 15 14.68 -22.86 5.36
CA LYS A 15 13.40 -22.85 4.65
C LYS A 15 12.89 -21.44 4.42
N LYS A 16 12.41 -21.17 3.21
CA LYS A 16 11.82 -19.88 2.85
C LYS A 16 10.50 -19.69 3.59
N GLY A 17 10.32 -18.51 4.18
CA GLY A 17 9.03 -18.09 4.73
C GLY A 17 8.08 -17.56 3.65
N LEU A 18 6.90 -17.14 4.09
CA LEU A 18 5.91 -16.47 3.24
C LEU A 18 6.29 -15.01 2.96
N ILE A 19 7.05 -14.38 3.85
CA ILE A 19 7.49 -12.98 3.71
C ILE A 19 8.93 -12.96 3.18
N ILE A 20 9.15 -12.18 2.14
CA ILE A 20 10.45 -11.93 1.53
C ILE A 20 10.74 -10.44 1.65
N PHE A 21 11.81 -10.09 2.34
CA PHE A 21 12.31 -8.72 2.38
C PHE A 21 13.20 -8.46 1.16
N LEU A 22 12.94 -7.36 0.46
CA LEU A 22 13.78 -6.91 -0.66
C LEU A 22 14.77 -5.89 -0.14
N GLU A 23 15.90 -6.39 0.34
CA GLU A 23 17.04 -5.56 0.69
C GLU A 23 17.80 -5.14 -0.57
N ASN A 24 18.32 -3.92 -0.61
CA ASN A 24 19.08 -3.36 -1.73
C ASN A 24 18.31 -3.30 -3.08
N LYS A 25 16.99 -3.22 -3.03
CA LYS A 25 16.10 -2.98 -4.16
C LYS A 25 15.40 -1.65 -3.93
N ASP A 26 16.13 -0.59 -4.13
CA ASP A 26 15.83 0.76 -3.66
C ASP A 26 15.28 1.69 -4.75
N ASN A 27 15.37 1.31 -6.03
CA ASN A 27 14.81 2.09 -7.13
C ASN A 27 13.78 1.28 -7.94
N PRO A 28 12.90 1.93 -8.71
CA PRO A 28 11.82 1.29 -9.46
C PRO A 28 12.28 0.16 -10.38
N THR A 29 13.34 0.38 -11.14
CA THR A 29 13.86 -0.62 -12.11
C THR A 29 14.42 -1.83 -11.39
N SER A 30 15.14 -1.66 -10.27
CA SER A 30 15.67 -2.79 -9.52
C SER A 30 14.57 -3.66 -8.92
N VAL A 31 13.50 -3.04 -8.41
CA VAL A 31 12.31 -3.76 -7.92
C VAL A 31 11.60 -4.48 -9.07
N ARG A 32 11.39 -3.80 -10.20
CA ARG A 32 10.76 -4.41 -11.39
C ARG A 32 11.54 -5.63 -11.87
N ASN A 33 12.86 -5.52 -11.99
CA ASN A 33 13.70 -6.64 -12.44
C ASN A 33 13.63 -7.83 -11.49
N TRP A 34 13.58 -7.57 -10.18
CA TRP A 34 13.41 -8.62 -9.20
C TRP A 34 12.02 -9.27 -9.33
N LEU A 35 10.94 -8.49 -9.49
CA LEU A 35 9.59 -9.01 -9.67
C LEU A 35 9.46 -9.84 -10.95
N MET A 36 10.10 -9.40 -12.05
CA MET A 36 10.16 -10.18 -13.29
C MET A 36 10.85 -11.53 -13.09
N ALA A 37 12.01 -11.55 -12.41
CA ALA A 37 12.71 -12.78 -12.10
C ALA A 37 11.88 -13.69 -11.18
N TYR A 38 11.24 -13.12 -10.16
CA TYR A 38 10.34 -13.85 -9.27
C TYR A 38 9.16 -14.46 -10.03
N ALA A 39 8.49 -13.68 -10.89
CA ALA A 39 7.38 -14.16 -11.71
C ALA A 39 7.82 -15.29 -12.63
N LYS A 40 8.98 -15.14 -13.33
CA LYS A 40 9.53 -16.18 -14.20
C LYS A 40 9.84 -17.49 -13.46
N THR A 41 10.26 -17.41 -12.20
CA THR A 41 10.53 -18.60 -11.37
C THR A 41 9.24 -19.27 -10.88
N ASN A 42 8.13 -18.53 -10.79
CA ASN A 42 6.86 -19.01 -10.23
C ASN A 42 5.75 -19.18 -11.27
N GLY A 43 6.03 -19.04 -12.56
CA GLY A 43 5.05 -19.17 -13.63
C GLY A 43 5.64 -18.89 -15.01
N GLU A 44 4.77 -18.82 -15.98
CA GLU A 44 5.10 -18.61 -17.39
C GLU A 44 4.48 -17.30 -17.89
N PHE A 45 5.28 -16.49 -18.59
CA PHE A 45 4.79 -15.31 -19.28
C PHE A 45 4.20 -15.69 -20.64
N ILE A 46 3.03 -15.13 -20.95
CA ILE A 46 2.34 -15.34 -22.20
C ILE A 46 2.58 -14.11 -23.08
N TYR A 47 3.16 -14.34 -24.26
CA TYR A 47 3.46 -13.28 -25.22
C TYR A 47 2.55 -13.41 -26.46
N LYS A 48 2.17 -12.27 -27.00
CA LYS A 48 1.55 -12.16 -28.31
C LYS A 48 2.54 -11.54 -29.28
N THR A 49 2.87 -12.30 -30.32
CA THR A 49 3.69 -11.80 -31.42
C THR A 49 2.85 -11.00 -32.38
N SER A 50 3.28 -9.83 -32.76
CA SER A 50 2.68 -9.00 -33.79
C SER A 50 3.76 -8.47 -34.73
N ILE A 51 3.42 -8.26 -36.00
CA ILE A 51 4.33 -7.68 -36.99
C ILE A 51 3.76 -6.30 -37.34
N LYS A 52 4.59 -5.28 -37.22
CA LYS A 52 4.26 -3.92 -37.65
C LYS A 52 5.45 -3.38 -38.46
N ASP A 53 5.19 -2.90 -39.65
CA ASP A 53 6.18 -2.34 -40.58
C ASP A 53 7.38 -3.29 -40.83
N GLY A 54 7.10 -4.60 -40.93
CA GLY A 54 8.13 -5.65 -41.12
C GLY A 54 8.93 -6.01 -39.88
N VAL A 55 8.69 -5.36 -38.74
CA VAL A 55 9.36 -5.64 -37.47
C VAL A 55 8.47 -6.50 -36.59
N THR A 56 9.05 -7.56 -36.05
CA THR A 56 8.36 -8.47 -35.11
C THR A 56 8.43 -7.95 -33.68
N PHE A 57 7.28 -7.76 -33.04
CA PHE A 57 7.15 -7.34 -31.63
C PHE A 57 6.53 -8.46 -30.82
N ASN A 58 7.12 -8.78 -29.67
CA ASN A 58 6.56 -9.66 -28.69
C ASN A 58 6.01 -8.84 -27.51
N ARG A 59 4.67 -8.73 -27.44
CA ARG A 59 4.00 -8.04 -26.34
C ARG A 59 3.63 -9.04 -25.26
N LEU A 60 4.00 -8.73 -24.01
CA LEU A 60 3.54 -9.47 -22.84
C LEU A 60 2.04 -9.23 -22.63
N ILE A 61 1.23 -10.28 -22.68
CA ILE A 61 -0.22 -10.21 -22.60
C ILE A 61 -0.82 -10.93 -21.39
N GLY A 62 -0.05 -11.79 -20.73
CA GLY A 62 -0.54 -12.55 -19.59
C GLY A 62 0.55 -13.29 -18.85
N TYR A 63 0.13 -13.95 -17.80
CA TYR A 63 0.98 -14.75 -16.94
C TYR A 63 0.17 -15.94 -16.39
N LYS A 64 0.77 -17.12 -16.41
CA LYS A 64 0.20 -18.35 -15.88
C LYS A 64 1.04 -18.80 -14.68
N PRO A 65 0.57 -18.63 -13.42
CA PRO A 65 1.32 -19.09 -12.26
C PRO A 65 1.37 -20.61 -12.21
N PHE A 66 2.48 -21.19 -11.74
CA PHE A 66 2.58 -22.63 -11.49
C PHE A 66 1.68 -23.09 -10.34
N ASN A 67 1.45 -22.20 -9.37
CA ASN A 67 0.47 -22.42 -8.29
C ASN A 67 -0.60 -21.32 -8.34
N PRO A 68 -1.82 -21.59 -8.84
CA PRO A 68 -2.88 -20.60 -8.96
C PRO A 68 -3.46 -20.16 -7.61
N ASP A 69 -3.28 -20.95 -6.55
CA ASP A 69 -3.77 -20.62 -5.20
C ASP A 69 -2.81 -19.70 -4.43
N LYS A 70 -1.66 -19.35 -5.03
CA LYS A 70 -0.68 -18.48 -4.41
C LYS A 70 -0.93 -17.01 -4.73
N PHE A 71 -1.35 -16.26 -3.73
CA PHE A 71 -1.44 -14.80 -3.81
C PHE A 71 -0.08 -14.16 -3.57
N VAL A 72 0.27 -13.19 -4.40
CA VAL A 72 1.50 -12.40 -4.26
C VAL A 72 1.11 -10.96 -3.92
N ILE A 73 1.52 -10.52 -2.73
CA ILE A 73 1.28 -9.17 -2.23
C ILE A 73 2.62 -8.48 -2.07
N ILE A 74 2.78 -7.33 -2.71
CA ILE A 74 3.96 -6.47 -2.65
C ILE A 74 3.63 -5.28 -1.75
N ILE A 75 4.35 -5.14 -0.63
CA ILE A 75 4.16 -4.03 0.30
C ILE A 75 5.38 -3.12 0.20
N THR A 76 5.14 -1.84 -0.10
CA THR A 76 6.19 -0.81 -0.15
C THR A 76 6.03 0.11 1.06
N ASP A 77 6.93 0.01 2.01
CA ASP A 77 6.95 0.84 3.22
C ASP A 77 8.23 1.70 3.28
N HIS A 78 8.13 2.93 2.92
CA HIS A 78 7.10 3.70 2.22
C HIS A 78 7.66 4.23 0.90
N LEU A 79 6.79 4.67 -0.02
CA LEU A 79 7.19 5.09 -1.38
C LEU A 79 8.28 6.17 -1.44
N ARG A 80 8.37 7.05 -0.44
CA ARG A 80 9.43 8.10 -0.34
C ARG A 80 10.84 7.55 -0.13
N LYS A 81 10.99 6.28 0.21
CA LYS A 81 12.30 5.62 0.34
C LYS A 81 12.83 5.07 -0.98
N LEU A 82 12.02 5.09 -2.03
CA LEU A 82 12.53 4.76 -3.35
C LEU A 82 13.55 5.80 -3.76
N LEU A 83 14.72 5.33 -4.16
CA LEU A 83 15.77 6.20 -4.68
C LEU A 83 15.49 6.57 -6.13
N PRO A 84 15.63 7.85 -6.49
CA PRO A 84 15.54 8.28 -7.86
C PRO A 84 16.60 7.62 -8.73
N GLU A 85 16.21 7.18 -9.91
CA GLU A 85 17.16 6.79 -10.94
C GLU A 85 17.86 8.00 -11.55
N ARG A 86 18.98 7.78 -12.24
CA ARG A 86 19.74 8.88 -12.83
C ARG A 86 18.87 9.73 -13.75
N GLY A 87 18.79 11.01 -13.46
CA GLY A 87 17.99 12.00 -14.21
C GLY A 87 16.54 12.13 -13.78
N PHE A 88 16.07 11.30 -12.83
CA PHE A 88 14.69 11.38 -12.32
C PHE A 88 14.63 12.16 -11.01
N LYS A 89 13.52 12.89 -10.85
CA LYS A 89 13.11 13.47 -9.56
C LYS A 89 12.24 12.44 -8.80
N MET A 90 11.97 12.73 -7.54
CA MET A 90 11.15 11.85 -6.69
C MET A 90 9.76 11.60 -7.28
N LYS A 91 9.12 12.62 -7.87
CA LYS A 91 7.81 12.46 -8.51
C LYS A 91 7.88 11.42 -9.63
N GLU A 92 8.79 11.62 -10.59
CA GLU A 92 8.98 10.72 -11.73
C GLU A 92 9.36 9.29 -11.31
N THR A 93 10.08 9.16 -10.19
CA THR A 93 10.42 7.86 -9.58
C THR A 93 9.17 7.14 -9.09
N VAL A 94 8.29 7.87 -8.41
CA VAL A 94 7.04 7.32 -7.89
C VAL A 94 6.08 6.98 -9.02
N ASP A 95 5.96 7.84 -10.03
CA ASP A 95 5.12 7.63 -11.21
C ASP A 95 5.57 6.36 -11.95
N LYS A 96 6.87 6.22 -12.22
CA LYS A 96 7.46 5.03 -12.85
C LYS A 96 7.20 3.75 -12.05
N PHE A 97 7.30 3.82 -10.72
CA PHE A 97 7.01 2.67 -9.87
C PHE A 97 5.53 2.29 -9.91
N SER A 98 4.64 3.28 -9.95
CA SER A 98 3.20 3.08 -10.10
C SER A 98 2.84 2.43 -11.44
N GLU A 99 3.48 2.86 -12.54
CA GLU A 99 3.32 2.21 -13.86
C GLU A 99 3.72 0.73 -13.81
N TYR A 100 4.84 0.40 -13.17
CA TYR A 100 5.27 -0.99 -13.00
C TYR A 100 4.29 -1.79 -12.12
N ALA A 101 3.77 -1.19 -11.06
CA ALA A 101 2.75 -1.83 -10.23
C ALA A 101 1.49 -2.16 -11.05
N VAL A 102 1.04 -1.24 -11.91
CA VAL A 102 -0.07 -1.47 -12.83
C VAL A 102 0.24 -2.59 -13.84
N GLU A 103 1.45 -2.61 -14.42
CA GLU A 103 1.90 -3.68 -15.31
C GLU A 103 1.75 -5.05 -14.64
N PHE A 104 2.36 -5.24 -13.47
CA PHE A 104 2.31 -6.52 -12.74
C PHE A 104 0.92 -6.88 -12.24
N ARG A 105 0.12 -5.89 -11.80
CA ARG A 105 -1.29 -6.11 -11.43
C ARG A 105 -2.08 -6.66 -12.61
N ASN A 106 -1.94 -6.05 -13.78
CA ASN A 106 -2.72 -6.40 -14.95
C ASN A 106 -2.28 -7.73 -15.56
N VAL A 107 -0.97 -7.98 -15.63
CA VAL A 107 -0.38 -9.16 -16.25
C VAL A 107 -0.32 -10.34 -15.30
N CYS A 108 0.29 -10.15 -14.12
CA CYS A 108 0.60 -11.22 -13.17
C CYS A 108 -0.47 -11.40 -12.08
N LYS A 109 -1.45 -10.47 -11.98
CA LYS A 109 -2.46 -10.42 -10.91
C LYS A 109 -1.85 -10.24 -9.52
N PHE A 110 -0.68 -9.61 -9.44
CA PHE A 110 -0.06 -9.26 -8.17
C PHE A 110 -0.80 -8.11 -7.51
N THR A 111 -0.89 -8.14 -6.19
CA THR A 111 -1.49 -7.06 -5.39
C THR A 111 -0.40 -6.16 -4.85
N PHE A 112 -0.55 -4.85 -5.04
CA PHE A 112 0.37 -3.85 -4.50
C PHE A 112 -0.30 -3.06 -3.38
N VAL A 113 0.43 -2.90 -2.28
CA VAL A 113 0.04 -2.07 -1.14
C VAL A 113 1.15 -1.03 -0.93
N HIS A 114 0.83 0.22 -1.21
CA HIS A 114 1.76 1.33 -1.03
C HIS A 114 1.43 2.10 0.24
N ILE A 115 2.39 2.20 1.14
CA ILE A 115 2.29 3.03 2.34
C ILE A 115 2.89 4.40 2.00
N ILE A 116 2.11 5.46 2.27
CA ILE A 116 2.48 6.83 1.96
C ILE A 116 2.25 7.68 3.20
N HIS A 117 3.22 8.50 3.56
CA HIS A 117 3.03 9.51 4.58
C HIS A 117 2.26 10.70 4.01
N LEU A 118 1.18 11.07 4.67
CA LEU A 118 0.41 12.26 4.32
C LEU A 118 1.24 13.53 4.46
N ASN A 119 0.88 14.56 3.70
CA ASN A 119 1.57 15.83 3.74
C ASN A 119 1.41 16.51 5.12
N ARG A 120 2.54 16.79 5.78
CA ARG A 120 2.56 17.44 7.11
C ARG A 120 2.11 18.91 7.07
N SER A 121 2.14 19.56 5.92
CA SER A 121 1.70 20.95 5.75
C SER A 121 0.19 21.12 5.84
N ILE A 122 -0.58 20.03 5.86
CA ILE A 122 -2.01 20.06 6.10
C ILE A 122 -2.21 20.24 7.62
N SER A 123 -2.13 21.47 8.07
CA SER A 123 -2.41 21.86 9.46
C SER A 123 -3.90 21.97 9.73
N ASP A 124 -4.70 22.17 8.69
CA ASP A 124 -6.15 22.32 8.81
C ASP A 124 -6.81 20.98 9.15
N ILE A 125 -7.44 20.92 10.33
CA ILE A 125 -8.12 19.74 10.85
C ILE A 125 -9.27 19.32 9.93
N SER A 126 -9.96 20.28 9.32
CA SER A 126 -11.07 20.02 8.41
C SER A 126 -10.63 19.21 7.20
N ARG A 127 -9.43 19.47 6.67
CA ARG A 127 -8.85 18.77 5.53
C ARG A 127 -8.32 17.39 5.86
N ARG A 128 -7.91 17.14 7.10
CA ARG A 128 -7.44 15.80 7.53
C ARG A 128 -8.58 14.82 7.79
N GLN A 129 -9.78 15.33 7.97
CA GLN A 129 -11.00 14.52 8.16
C GLN A 129 -11.60 14.07 6.85
N PHE A 130 -11.29 14.72 5.74
CA PHE A 130 -11.95 14.54 4.45
C PHE A 130 -10.98 14.53 3.29
N ASP A 131 -11.42 13.94 2.22
CA ASP A 131 -10.90 13.69 0.89
C ASP A 131 -10.30 14.93 0.20
N ASP A 132 -9.21 15.45 0.71
CA ASP A 132 -8.50 16.50 -0.02
C ASP A 132 -7.43 15.84 -0.90
N ASP A 133 -7.48 16.08 -2.21
CA ASP A 133 -6.50 15.64 -3.20
C ASP A 133 -5.07 16.04 -2.82
N LYS A 134 -4.93 17.09 -2.01
CA LYS A 134 -3.66 17.56 -1.45
C LYS A 134 -3.07 16.67 -0.35
N LEU A 135 -3.79 15.62 0.09
CA LEU A 135 -3.25 14.64 1.05
C LEU A 135 -2.09 13.82 0.45
N PHE A 136 -2.05 13.69 -0.87
CA PHE A 136 -1.03 12.91 -1.59
C PHE A 136 0.03 13.84 -2.20
N PRO A 137 1.14 14.10 -1.50
CA PRO A 137 2.05 15.19 -1.86
C PRO A 137 2.95 14.93 -3.07
N GLN A 138 2.88 13.76 -3.69
CA GLN A 138 3.93 13.36 -4.61
C GLN A 138 3.48 12.99 -6.02
N SER A 139 2.24 12.54 -6.21
CA SER A 139 1.78 12.14 -7.54
C SER A 139 0.27 11.95 -7.55
N ASP A 140 -0.38 12.61 -8.48
CA ASP A 140 -1.78 12.36 -8.82
C ASP A 140 -1.94 10.95 -9.43
N ASP A 141 -0.89 10.43 -10.10
CA ASP A 141 -0.88 9.12 -10.76
C ASP A 141 -1.10 7.96 -9.78
N ILE A 142 -0.63 8.08 -8.53
CA ILE A 142 -0.91 7.07 -7.49
C ILE A 142 -2.41 6.97 -7.21
N LYS A 143 -3.09 8.11 -7.16
CA LYS A 143 -4.53 8.16 -6.97
C LYS A 143 -5.24 7.56 -8.17
N GLU A 144 -4.84 7.95 -9.38
CA GLU A 144 -5.44 7.46 -10.62
C GLU A 144 -5.20 5.97 -10.87
N THR A 145 -4.09 5.42 -10.40
CA THR A 145 -3.75 4.00 -10.60
C THR A 145 -4.26 3.08 -9.51
N GLY A 146 -4.56 3.61 -8.32
CA GLY A 146 -5.06 2.85 -7.17
C GLY A 146 -6.47 2.30 -7.39
N ASN A 147 -6.74 1.09 -6.89
CA ASN A 147 -8.10 0.54 -6.85
C ASN A 147 -8.83 0.93 -5.57
N TYR A 148 -8.07 1.08 -4.48
CA TYR A 148 -8.55 1.48 -3.17
C TYR A 148 -7.55 2.43 -2.53
N ILE A 149 -8.04 3.51 -1.95
CA ILE A 149 -7.23 4.46 -1.20
C ILE A 149 -7.78 4.52 0.22
N PHE A 150 -6.92 4.15 1.16
CA PHE A 150 -7.24 4.22 2.58
C PHE A 150 -6.36 5.25 3.27
N THR A 151 -6.94 6.00 4.18
CA THR A 151 -6.20 6.84 5.13
C THR A 151 -6.44 6.32 6.55
N MET A 152 -5.42 6.44 7.40
CA MET A 152 -5.56 6.15 8.83
C MET A 152 -5.30 7.43 9.62
N PHE A 153 -6.22 7.76 10.51
CA PHE A 153 -6.15 8.96 11.32
C PHE A 153 -6.23 8.63 12.82
N ASN A 154 -5.45 9.35 13.63
CA ASN A 154 -5.54 9.32 15.07
C ASN A 154 -6.39 10.50 15.58
N PRO A 155 -7.68 10.29 15.89
CA PRO A 155 -8.55 11.38 16.34
C PRO A 155 -8.22 11.88 17.75
N ASN A 156 -7.42 11.14 18.50
CA ASN A 156 -7.03 11.45 19.88
C ASN A 156 -5.70 12.22 19.96
N ASP A 157 -5.08 12.56 18.82
CA ASP A 157 -3.88 13.40 18.83
C ASP A 157 -4.23 14.78 19.40
N ASP A 158 -3.58 15.16 20.51
CA ASP A 158 -3.86 16.40 21.24
C ASP A 158 -3.67 17.66 20.39
N LYS A 159 -2.88 17.58 19.31
CA LYS A 159 -2.74 18.67 18.34
C LYS A 159 -4.05 19.08 17.70
N PHE A 160 -5.03 18.17 17.65
CA PHE A 160 -6.32 18.42 17.02
C PHE A 160 -7.41 18.76 18.03
N ASN A 161 -7.24 18.42 19.31
CA ASN A 161 -8.20 18.67 20.39
C ASN A 161 -9.66 18.39 20.02
N LEU A 162 -9.89 17.30 19.30
CA LEU A 162 -11.22 16.95 18.82
C LEU A 162 -12.10 16.47 19.96
N LYS A 163 -13.30 17.04 20.08
CA LYS A 163 -14.35 16.56 21.00
C LYS A 163 -15.18 15.44 20.38
N LYS A 164 -15.32 15.45 19.06
CA LYS A 164 -16.11 14.50 18.27
C LYS A 164 -15.47 14.22 16.94
N HIS A 165 -15.59 12.99 16.45
CA HIS A 165 -15.06 12.58 15.14
C HIS A 165 -15.99 11.53 14.51
N PHE A 166 -16.46 11.76 13.29
CA PHE A 166 -17.46 10.95 12.58
C PHE A 166 -18.64 10.50 13.49
N GLY A 167 -19.22 11.44 14.22
CA GLY A 167 -20.33 11.14 15.12
C GLY A 167 -19.94 10.53 16.48
N THR A 168 -18.69 10.11 16.68
CA THR A 168 -18.21 9.53 17.93
C THR A 168 -17.75 10.63 18.88
N ILE A 169 -18.26 10.64 20.11
CA ILE A 169 -17.76 11.50 21.18
C ILE A 169 -16.42 10.90 21.66
N LEU A 170 -15.38 11.71 21.64
CA LEU A 170 -14.01 11.27 21.95
C LEU A 170 -13.63 11.52 23.39
N ARG A 171 -14.22 12.53 24.02
CA ARG A 171 -13.86 12.99 25.37
C ARG A 171 -15.08 13.11 26.27
N THR A 172 -14.90 12.82 27.54
CA THR A 172 -15.89 13.11 28.58
C THR A 172 -16.05 14.62 28.75
N PRO A 173 -17.11 15.11 29.45
CA PRO A 173 -17.23 16.53 29.80
C PRO A 173 -16.03 17.07 30.56
N GLN A 174 -15.31 16.21 31.32
CA GLN A 174 -14.10 16.53 32.07
C GLN A 174 -12.84 16.48 31.24
N GLY A 175 -12.93 16.16 29.92
CA GLY A 175 -11.82 16.14 28.96
C GLY A 175 -11.08 14.80 28.85
N ALA A 176 -11.42 13.76 29.62
CA ALA A 176 -10.77 12.44 29.54
C ALA A 176 -11.15 11.73 28.24
N LEU A 177 -10.19 11.00 27.64
CA LEU A 177 -10.43 10.21 26.44
C LEU A 177 -11.33 9.01 26.74
N ILE A 178 -12.39 8.83 25.96
CA ILE A 178 -13.31 7.69 26.07
C ILE A 178 -12.70 6.46 25.39
N TYR A 179 -12.03 6.67 24.23
CA TYR A 179 -11.42 5.60 23.42
C TYR A 179 -9.96 5.96 23.14
N PRO A 180 -9.02 5.79 24.08
CA PRO A 180 -7.63 6.28 23.95
C PRO A 180 -6.89 5.67 22.76
N ASN A 181 -7.21 4.44 22.41
CA ASN A 181 -6.56 3.72 21.32
C ASN A 181 -7.33 3.77 19.99
N LEU A 182 -8.35 4.63 19.89
CA LEU A 182 -9.16 4.76 18.68
C LEU A 182 -8.29 5.20 17.49
N ARG A 183 -8.50 4.53 16.36
CA ARG A 183 -8.05 4.98 15.04
C ARG A 183 -9.25 4.95 14.10
N THR A 184 -9.26 5.87 13.17
CA THR A 184 -10.25 5.87 12.09
C THR A 184 -9.55 5.48 10.81
N ILE A 185 -10.05 4.44 10.14
CA ILE A 185 -9.64 4.07 8.80
C ILE A 185 -10.72 4.60 7.86
N HIS A 186 -10.31 5.42 6.91
CA HIS A 186 -11.20 6.03 5.95
C HIS A 186 -10.89 5.50 4.55
N LEU A 187 -11.86 4.89 3.90
CA LEU A 187 -11.81 4.54 2.49
C LEU A 187 -12.18 5.79 1.69
N VAL A 188 -11.16 6.48 1.22
CA VAL A 188 -11.26 7.76 0.50
C VAL A 188 -11.79 7.54 -0.90
N GLU A 189 -11.24 6.55 -1.59
CA GLU A 189 -11.57 6.24 -2.97
C GLU A 189 -11.60 4.73 -3.21
N SER A 190 -12.52 4.29 -4.05
CA SER A 190 -12.62 2.91 -4.52
C SER A 190 -13.23 2.87 -5.92
N ARG A 191 -12.66 2.00 -6.77
CA ARG A 191 -13.24 1.71 -8.10
C ARG A 191 -14.35 0.65 -8.06
N HIS A 192 -14.56 -0.01 -6.90
CA HIS A 192 -15.38 -1.21 -6.82
C HIS A 192 -16.49 -1.13 -5.79
N CYS A 193 -16.49 -0.13 -4.92
CA CYS A 193 -17.52 0.02 -3.91
C CYS A 193 -17.83 1.51 -3.66
N PHE A 194 -18.93 1.74 -2.96
CA PHE A 194 -19.35 3.09 -2.59
C PHE A 194 -18.33 3.76 -1.66
N CYS A 195 -18.01 5.01 -1.94
CA CYS A 195 -17.13 5.88 -1.16
C CYS A 195 -17.79 7.23 -0.90
N PRO A 196 -17.38 7.93 0.16
CA PRO A 196 -16.45 7.51 1.20
C PRO A 196 -17.05 6.59 2.25
N GLN A 197 -16.23 5.77 2.88
CA GLN A 197 -16.61 4.94 4.04
C GLN A 197 -15.57 5.14 5.15
N HIS A 198 -16.00 4.98 6.40
CA HIS A 198 -15.08 5.05 7.54
C HIS A 198 -15.34 3.93 8.54
N PHE A 199 -14.25 3.42 9.08
CA PHE A 199 -14.24 2.34 10.06
C PHE A 199 -13.55 2.83 11.33
N ARG A 200 -14.08 2.42 12.48
CA ARG A 200 -13.49 2.71 13.78
C ARG A 200 -12.82 1.46 14.29
N VAL A 201 -11.57 1.58 14.63
CA VAL A 201 -10.78 0.46 15.15
C VAL A 201 -10.05 0.88 16.42
N ASN A 202 -9.97 -0.03 17.37
CA ASN A 202 -9.12 0.10 18.53
C ASN A 202 -7.76 -0.52 18.21
N MET A 203 -6.69 0.26 18.26
CA MET A 203 -5.33 -0.19 17.98
C MET A 203 -4.60 -0.41 19.29
N ILE A 204 -4.31 -1.65 19.63
CA ILE A 204 -3.46 -2.01 20.77
C ILE A 204 -2.01 -1.97 20.29
N GLY A 205 -1.29 -0.89 20.62
CA GLY A 205 0.05 -0.63 20.10
C GLY A 205 1.08 -1.71 20.42
N GLU A 206 1.03 -2.27 21.63
CA GLU A 206 1.94 -3.33 22.09
C GLU A 206 1.83 -4.61 21.27
N THR A 207 0.62 -5.02 20.95
CA THR A 207 0.35 -6.24 20.18
C THR A 207 0.13 -5.98 18.69
N LYS A 208 0.08 -4.71 18.29
CA LYS A 208 -0.28 -4.26 16.91
C LYS A 208 -1.61 -4.86 16.43
N LYS A 209 -2.51 -5.13 17.34
CA LYS A 209 -3.82 -5.72 17.09
C LYS A 209 -4.84 -4.62 16.84
N PHE A 210 -5.66 -4.81 15.81
CA PHE A 210 -6.83 -3.99 15.54
C PHE A 210 -8.10 -4.76 15.89
N THR A 211 -9.00 -4.09 16.59
CA THR A 211 -10.35 -4.63 16.88
C THR A 211 -11.38 -3.59 16.46
N GLU A 212 -12.48 -4.03 15.86
CA GLU A 212 -13.56 -3.13 15.48
C GLU A 212 -14.19 -2.48 16.73
N VAL A 213 -14.50 -1.20 16.63
CA VAL A 213 -15.24 -0.46 17.68
C VAL A 213 -16.69 -0.30 17.23
N ILE A 214 -17.56 -1.11 17.80
CA ILE A 214 -19.01 -1.00 17.60
C ILE A 214 -19.54 0.03 18.60
N ILE A 215 -19.97 1.18 18.10
CA ILE A 215 -20.64 2.19 18.91
C ILE A 215 -22.13 1.89 18.90
N LYS A 216 -22.65 1.43 20.01
CA LYS A 216 -24.11 1.32 20.18
C LYS A 216 -24.70 2.73 20.07
N LYS A 217 -25.67 2.88 19.17
CA LYS A 217 -26.46 4.12 19.03
C LYS A 217 -27.33 4.35 20.24
#